data_c4fa80d55f1243638860ad6fae8923ad
#
_entry.id   c4fa80d55f1243638860ad6fae8923ad
#
_cell.length_a   1.000
_cell.length_b   1.000
_cell.length_c   1.000
_cell.angle_alpha   90.00
_cell.angle_beta   90.00
_cell.angle_gamma   90.00
#
_symmetry.space_group_name_H-M   'P 1'
#
loop_
_entity.id
_entity.type
_entity.pdbx_description
1 polymer ?
#
loop_
_entity_poly.entity_id
_entity_poly.type
_entity_poly.pdbx_seq_one_letter_code
_entity_poly.pdbx_strand_id
1 'polypeptide(L)'
;MVARSTHCPNQVVYALATLTLPFATSTAALAETSTIGRTWPIAEPDALREIEGQAARVPEMTRAFGPRERWSAMKAASLGIAHADRTRTVVPFYTLDQDIRLPEGKLLYAKGYSFNPLAYVSLPQRLIVVHPRELDWALRTARPADFILLAAGGPGDADVITLGERHGRALFLLEERVKARLGLTVAPVIVAQDGQKLVLTEVDRRKTDRSAVR
;
A
#
# COMPACT_ATOMS: atom_id res chain seq x y z
N MET A 1 -57.95 68.16 -12.93
CA MET A 1 -57.59 68.43 -14.34
C MET A 1 -56.77 67.25 -14.77
N VAL A 2 -57.33 66.27 -15.24
CA VAL A 2 -57.46 65.59 -16.53
C VAL A 2 -56.19 65.64 -17.36
N ALA A 3 -55.53 64.47 -17.53
CA ALA A 3 -55.05 64.03 -18.82
C ALA A 3 -54.80 62.54 -18.85
N ARG A 4 -55.45 61.89 -19.73
CA ARG A 4 -55.35 60.50 -20.17
C ARG A 4 -54.05 60.31 -20.95
N SER A 5 -53.46 59.11 -20.87
CA SER A 5 -52.65 58.60 -22.00
C SER A 5 -52.59 57.09 -21.97
N THR A 6 -53.19 56.57 -22.87
CA THR A 6 -53.16 55.45 -23.82
C THR A 6 -52.13 54.33 -23.61
N HIS A 7 -52.70 53.15 -23.51
CA HIS A 7 -52.10 51.83 -23.67
C HIS A 7 -51.55 51.64 -25.09
N CYS A 8 -50.33 50.97 -25.12
CA CYS A 8 -49.87 50.23 -26.28
C CYS A 8 -49.37 48.86 -25.83
N PRO A 9 -49.89 47.76 -26.36
CA PRO A 9 -49.39 46.42 -26.00
C PRO A 9 -48.20 46.09 -26.85
N ASN A 10 -47.11 45.75 -26.16
CA ASN A 10 -45.87 45.28 -26.78
C ASN A 10 -45.99 43.77 -27.02
N GLN A 11 -46.15 43.39 -28.29
CA GLN A 11 -46.08 41.98 -28.71
C GLN A 11 -44.65 41.51 -28.63
N VAL A 12 -44.38 40.57 -27.70
CA VAL A 12 -43.12 39.85 -27.61
C VAL A 12 -43.18 38.71 -28.61
N VAL A 13 -42.45 38.86 -29.71
CA VAL A 13 -42.19 37.75 -30.65
C VAL A 13 -41.11 36.87 -30.10
N TYR A 14 -41.47 35.67 -29.72
CA TYR A 14 -40.49 34.62 -29.37
C TYR A 14 -39.88 34.06 -30.65
N ALA A 15 -38.65 34.46 -30.94
CA ALA A 15 -37.83 33.80 -31.97
C ALA A 15 -37.26 32.48 -31.38
N LEU A 16 -37.78 31.37 -31.86
CA LEU A 16 -37.22 30.03 -31.54
C LEU A 16 -35.92 29.87 -32.32
N ALA A 17 -34.79 30.09 -31.64
CA ALA A 17 -33.48 29.78 -32.20
C ALA A 17 -33.22 28.28 -32.01
N THR A 18 -33.42 27.50 -33.08
CA THR A 18 -32.99 26.10 -33.13
C THR A 18 -31.48 26.05 -33.20
N LEU A 19 -30.84 25.71 -32.06
CA LEU A 19 -29.41 25.46 -31.94
C LEU A 19 -29.11 24.07 -32.51
N THR A 20 -28.72 23.98 -33.77
CA THR A 20 -28.18 22.76 -34.38
C THR A 20 -26.77 22.53 -33.87
N LEU A 21 -26.60 21.60 -32.95
CA LEU A 21 -25.28 21.12 -32.53
C LEU A 21 -24.66 20.32 -33.70
N PRO A 22 -23.46 20.66 -34.19
CA PRO A 22 -22.75 19.79 -35.12
C PRO A 22 -22.30 18.57 -34.38
N PHE A 23 -22.79 17.40 -34.77
CA PHE A 23 -22.27 16.10 -34.33
C PHE A 23 -20.85 15.98 -34.88
N ALA A 24 -19.85 16.25 -34.04
CA ALA A 24 -18.46 15.99 -34.38
C ALA A 24 -18.28 14.48 -34.42
N THR A 25 -18.29 13.88 -35.59
CA THR A 25 -17.86 12.51 -35.81
C THR A 25 -16.36 12.44 -35.54
N SER A 26 -16.00 11.90 -34.37
CA SER A 26 -14.63 11.56 -34.08
C SER A 26 -14.19 10.44 -35.03
N THR A 27 -13.52 10.80 -36.11
CA THR A 27 -12.79 9.82 -36.91
C THR A 27 -11.70 9.26 -36.03
N ALA A 28 -11.83 7.99 -35.64
CA ALA A 28 -10.74 7.24 -35.00
C ALA A 28 -9.54 7.30 -35.95
N ALA A 29 -8.49 8.02 -35.54
CA ALA A 29 -7.22 8.01 -36.24
C ALA A 29 -6.67 6.59 -36.11
N LEU A 30 -6.81 5.78 -37.16
CA LEU A 30 -6.07 4.54 -37.26
C LEU A 30 -4.58 4.95 -37.37
N ALA A 31 -3.81 4.60 -36.36
CA ALA A 31 -2.38 4.77 -36.41
C ALA A 31 -1.85 3.82 -37.51
N GLU A 32 -1.57 4.39 -38.67
CA GLU A 32 -0.98 3.68 -39.78
C GLU A 32 0.48 3.44 -39.43
N THR A 33 0.87 2.18 -39.24
CA THR A 33 2.25 1.80 -39.00
C THR A 33 3.02 1.92 -40.30
N SER A 34 3.78 3.00 -40.48
CA SER A 34 4.64 3.13 -41.64
C SER A 34 6.00 2.46 -41.39
N THR A 35 6.37 1.58 -42.27
CA THR A 35 7.69 0.92 -42.25
C THR A 35 8.69 1.75 -43.00
N ILE A 36 9.66 2.36 -42.30
CA ILE A 36 10.75 3.15 -42.90
C ILE A 36 12.02 2.33 -42.87
N GLY A 37 12.46 1.92 -44.07
CA GLY A 37 13.72 1.18 -44.25
C GLY A 37 13.55 -0.35 -44.33
N ARG A 38 14.68 -1.08 -44.31
CA ARG A 38 14.70 -2.55 -44.30
C ARG A 38 14.20 -3.09 -42.94
N THR A 39 13.15 -3.86 -42.97
CA THR A 39 12.68 -4.59 -41.77
C THR A 39 13.21 -6.00 -41.80
N TRP A 40 13.63 -6.48 -40.64
CA TRP A 40 14.05 -7.85 -40.43
C TRP A 40 13.00 -8.55 -39.59
N PRO A 41 12.61 -9.79 -39.86
CA PRO A 41 11.69 -10.52 -39.00
C PRO A 41 12.32 -10.66 -37.61
N ILE A 42 11.53 -10.43 -36.58
CA ILE A 42 11.96 -10.68 -35.19
C ILE A 42 12.20 -12.18 -35.06
N ALA A 43 13.46 -12.57 -34.81
CA ALA A 43 13.87 -13.97 -34.69
C ALA A 43 13.44 -14.55 -33.32
N GLU A 44 13.17 -13.70 -32.35
CA GLU A 44 12.70 -14.14 -31.02
C GLU A 44 11.19 -14.25 -31.01
N PRO A 45 10.64 -15.29 -30.37
CA PRO A 45 9.21 -15.40 -30.18
C PRO A 45 8.67 -14.22 -29.36
N ASP A 46 7.49 -13.74 -29.71
CA ASP A 46 6.81 -12.71 -28.95
C ASP A 46 6.56 -13.21 -27.52
N ALA A 47 7.25 -12.59 -26.56
CA ALA A 47 7.18 -12.96 -25.14
C ALA A 47 5.75 -12.92 -24.60
N LEU A 48 4.91 -11.99 -25.09
CA LEU A 48 3.50 -11.90 -24.67
C LEU A 48 2.72 -13.13 -25.14
N ARG A 49 2.88 -13.55 -26.39
CA ARG A 49 2.27 -14.77 -26.92
C ARG A 49 2.75 -16.04 -26.21
N GLU A 50 4.03 -16.06 -25.84
CA GLU A 50 4.57 -17.19 -25.07
C GLU A 50 3.93 -17.25 -23.68
N ILE A 51 3.82 -16.11 -22.97
CA ILE A 51 3.16 -16.00 -21.66
C ILE A 51 1.69 -16.44 -21.77
N GLU A 52 0.96 -15.93 -22.75
CA GLU A 52 -0.44 -16.30 -23.00
C GLU A 52 -0.60 -17.79 -23.30
N GLY A 53 0.30 -18.35 -24.12
CA GLY A 53 0.31 -19.80 -24.43
C GLY A 53 0.64 -20.69 -23.23
N GLN A 54 1.41 -20.19 -22.28
CA GLN A 54 1.72 -20.89 -21.03
C GLN A 54 0.63 -20.71 -19.96
N ALA A 55 -0.17 -19.64 -20.02
CA ALA A 55 -1.20 -19.35 -19.02
C ALA A 55 -2.18 -20.52 -18.81
N ALA A 56 -2.59 -21.19 -19.89
CA ALA A 56 -3.47 -22.36 -19.81
C ALA A 56 -2.80 -23.61 -19.20
N ARG A 57 -1.46 -23.62 -19.10
CA ARG A 57 -0.68 -24.72 -18.52
C ARG A 57 -0.34 -24.51 -17.06
N VAL A 58 -0.56 -23.27 -16.56
CA VAL A 58 -0.34 -22.97 -15.15
C VAL A 58 -1.39 -23.71 -14.33
N PRO A 59 -1.00 -24.61 -13.43
CA PRO A 59 -1.95 -25.29 -12.57
C PRO A 59 -2.66 -24.28 -11.66
N GLU A 60 -3.89 -24.55 -11.30
CA GLU A 60 -4.60 -23.75 -10.32
C GLU A 60 -3.75 -23.64 -9.04
N MET A 61 -3.60 -22.40 -8.54
CA MET A 61 -2.70 -22.08 -7.42
C MET A 61 -2.99 -22.95 -6.19
N THR A 62 -4.26 -23.15 -5.86
CA THR A 62 -4.69 -23.99 -4.73
C THR A 62 -4.24 -25.44 -4.89
N ARG A 63 -4.28 -25.96 -6.14
CA ARG A 63 -3.85 -27.33 -6.46
C ARG A 63 -2.33 -27.47 -6.38
N ALA A 64 -1.58 -26.46 -6.84
CA ALA A 64 -0.11 -26.49 -6.89
C ALA A 64 0.53 -26.25 -5.51
N PHE A 65 -0.02 -25.33 -4.73
CA PHE A 65 0.58 -24.85 -3.49
C PHE A 65 -0.21 -25.22 -2.23
N GLY A 66 -1.36 -25.87 -2.41
CA GLY A 66 -2.29 -26.19 -1.31
C GLY A 66 -3.05 -24.95 -0.82
N PRO A 67 -3.84 -25.11 0.26
CA PRO A 67 -4.63 -24.02 0.80
C PRO A 67 -3.72 -22.89 1.34
N ARG A 68 -4.12 -21.66 1.09
CA ARG A 68 -3.37 -20.41 1.39
C ARG A 68 -2.96 -20.33 2.86
N GLU A 69 -3.79 -20.79 3.76
CA GLU A 69 -3.56 -20.77 5.21
C GLU A 69 -2.33 -21.58 5.65
N ARG A 70 -1.87 -22.51 4.79
CA ARG A 70 -0.66 -23.32 5.02
C ARG A 70 0.62 -22.69 4.50
N TRP A 71 0.53 -21.61 3.73
CA TRP A 71 1.73 -20.97 3.19
C TRP A 71 2.52 -20.29 4.30
N SER A 72 3.83 -20.57 4.35
CA SER A 72 4.71 -19.96 5.35
C SER A 72 4.74 -18.43 5.26
N ALA A 73 4.59 -17.88 4.05
CA ALA A 73 4.50 -16.44 3.80
C ALA A 73 3.24 -15.79 4.40
N MET A 74 2.22 -16.58 4.75
CA MET A 74 0.98 -16.10 5.38
C MET A 74 1.01 -16.18 6.91
N LYS A 75 2.16 -16.53 7.50
CA LYS A 75 2.31 -16.64 8.96
C LYS A 75 2.84 -15.33 9.53
N ALA A 76 1.99 -14.63 10.29
CA ALA A 76 2.40 -13.46 11.04
C ALA A 76 3.21 -13.85 12.30
N ALA A 77 4.19 -13.02 12.65
CA ALA A 77 4.89 -13.13 13.94
C ALA A 77 3.92 -12.83 15.09
N SER A 78 4.05 -13.60 16.19
CA SER A 78 3.19 -13.44 17.36
C SER A 78 3.70 -12.34 18.28
N LEU A 79 2.79 -11.48 18.75
CA LEU A 79 3.04 -10.47 19.79
C LEU A 79 2.06 -10.65 20.95
N GLY A 80 2.50 -10.22 22.14
CA GLY A 80 1.60 -10.05 23.29
C GLY A 80 0.67 -8.84 23.12
N ILE A 81 -0.26 -8.67 24.05
CA ILE A 81 -1.15 -7.51 24.09
C ILE A 81 -0.51 -6.41 24.93
N ALA A 82 -0.53 -5.18 24.47
CA ALA A 82 -0.09 -4.03 25.26
C ALA A 82 -1.04 -3.78 26.43
N HIS A 83 -0.48 -3.71 27.63
CA HIS A 83 -1.22 -3.50 28.89
C HIS A 83 -1.02 -2.12 29.48
N ALA A 84 -0.14 -1.31 28.91
CA ALA A 84 0.14 0.05 29.31
C ALA A 84 0.65 0.86 28.11
N ASP A 85 0.40 2.15 28.14
CA ASP A 85 1.03 3.09 27.21
C ASP A 85 2.50 3.22 27.56
N ARG A 86 3.38 2.99 26.58
CA ARG A 86 4.82 3.06 26.78
C ARG A 86 5.50 3.57 25.51
N THR A 87 6.47 4.46 25.70
CA THR A 87 7.34 4.91 24.61
C THR A 87 8.78 4.49 24.89
N ARG A 88 9.45 3.92 23.88
CA ARG A 88 10.86 3.55 23.94
C ARG A 88 11.52 3.79 22.59
N THR A 89 12.84 3.84 22.60
CA THR A 89 13.63 4.04 21.38
C THR A 89 14.48 2.80 21.08
N VAL A 90 14.67 2.54 19.78
CA VAL A 90 15.51 1.44 19.28
C VAL A 90 16.37 1.96 18.13
N VAL A 91 17.63 1.55 18.09
CA VAL A 91 18.51 1.74 16.93
C VAL A 91 18.52 0.42 16.16
N PRO A 92 18.03 0.38 14.91
CA PRO A 92 17.90 -0.87 14.16
C PRO A 92 19.22 -1.25 13.48
N PHE A 93 20.20 -1.69 14.27
CA PHE A 93 21.48 -2.16 13.72
C PHE A 93 21.28 -3.31 12.75
N TYR A 94 22.01 -3.26 11.63
CA TYR A 94 22.12 -4.33 10.67
C TYR A 94 23.54 -4.87 10.64
N THR A 95 23.69 -6.17 10.77
CA THR A 95 24.98 -6.85 10.69
C THR A 95 25.03 -7.67 9.41
N LEU A 96 26.11 -7.50 8.63
CA LEU A 96 26.30 -8.24 7.40
C LEU A 96 26.55 -9.73 7.68
N ASP A 97 25.84 -10.57 6.97
CA ASP A 97 25.96 -12.04 7.04
C ASP A 97 26.97 -12.59 6.01
N GLN A 98 27.44 -11.76 5.09
CA GLN A 98 28.43 -12.08 4.06
C GLN A 98 29.35 -10.89 3.78
N ASP A 99 30.49 -11.17 3.15
CA ASP A 99 31.41 -10.13 2.65
C ASP A 99 30.75 -9.36 1.50
N ILE A 100 30.89 -8.05 1.50
CA ILE A 100 30.55 -7.20 0.35
C ILE A 100 31.86 -6.86 -0.36
N ARG A 101 31.96 -7.24 -1.64
CA ARG A 101 33.15 -7.01 -2.47
C ARG A 101 32.81 -6.13 -3.66
N LEU A 102 33.77 -5.33 -4.08
CA LEU A 102 33.72 -4.58 -5.33
C LEU A 102 33.85 -5.53 -6.54
N PRO A 103 33.47 -5.11 -7.76
CA PRO A 103 33.58 -5.93 -8.95
C PRO A 103 35.01 -6.47 -9.18
N GLU A 104 36.02 -5.72 -8.76
CA GLU A 104 37.44 -6.08 -8.86
C GLU A 104 37.88 -7.09 -7.78
N GLY A 105 36.96 -7.59 -6.97
CA GLY A 105 37.20 -8.56 -5.89
C GLY A 105 37.71 -7.96 -4.57
N LYS A 106 38.00 -6.65 -4.52
CA LYS A 106 38.45 -5.97 -3.30
C LYS A 106 37.35 -5.98 -2.26
N LEU A 107 37.71 -6.34 -1.01
CA LEU A 107 36.76 -6.32 0.13
C LEU A 107 36.36 -4.87 0.44
N LEU A 108 35.05 -4.58 0.41
CA LEU A 108 34.47 -3.30 0.80
C LEU A 108 34.03 -3.35 2.27
N TYR A 109 33.24 -4.35 2.65
CA TYR A 109 32.82 -4.60 4.03
C TYR A 109 32.89 -6.08 4.33
N ALA A 110 33.48 -6.42 5.47
CA ALA A 110 33.58 -7.80 5.91
C ALA A 110 32.25 -8.31 6.52
N LYS A 111 32.02 -9.60 6.44
CA LYS A 111 31.01 -10.28 7.26
C LYS A 111 31.16 -9.89 8.73
N GLY A 112 30.04 -9.62 9.40
CA GLY A 112 30.02 -9.16 10.79
C GLY A 112 30.09 -7.63 10.95
N TYR A 113 30.32 -6.88 9.88
CA TYR A 113 30.25 -5.42 9.95
C TYR A 113 28.81 -4.98 10.29
N SER A 114 28.69 -4.16 11.34
CA SER A 114 27.41 -3.67 11.83
C SER A 114 27.28 -2.17 11.60
N PHE A 115 26.11 -1.72 11.11
CA PHE A 115 25.84 -0.31 10.90
C PHE A 115 24.36 0.02 11.18
N ASN A 116 24.09 1.30 11.40
CA ASN A 116 22.72 1.79 11.52
C ASN A 116 22.22 2.23 10.14
N PRO A 117 21.22 1.53 9.53
CA PRO A 117 20.67 1.93 8.23
C PRO A 117 20.10 3.34 8.21
N LEU A 118 19.57 3.83 9.34
CA LEU A 118 18.96 5.15 9.44
C LEU A 118 19.97 6.30 9.35
N ALA A 119 21.26 6.00 9.33
CA ALA A 119 22.30 6.97 9.01
C ALA A 119 22.37 7.29 7.50
N TYR A 120 21.82 6.42 6.65
CA TYR A 120 21.92 6.49 5.20
C TYR A 120 20.56 6.65 4.52
N VAL A 121 19.50 6.12 5.12
CA VAL A 121 18.14 6.15 4.57
C VAL A 121 17.15 6.67 5.60
N SER A 122 16.09 7.32 5.11
CA SER A 122 14.98 7.76 5.94
C SER A 122 13.76 6.86 5.77
N LEU A 123 13.01 6.66 6.84
CA LEU A 123 11.72 5.97 6.88
C LEU A 123 10.62 7.00 7.17
N PRO A 124 10.08 7.69 6.14
CA PRO A 124 9.07 8.73 6.35
C PRO A 124 7.70 8.17 6.76
N GLN A 125 7.43 6.89 6.44
CA GLN A 125 6.20 6.21 6.82
C GLN A 125 6.32 5.62 8.23
N ARG A 126 5.23 5.69 8.99
CA ARG A 126 5.13 4.96 10.24
C ARG A 126 4.73 3.50 9.98
N LEU A 127 5.18 2.61 10.84
CA LEU A 127 4.69 1.23 10.89
C LEU A 127 3.69 1.15 12.05
N ILE A 128 2.48 0.72 11.79
CA ILE A 128 1.43 0.52 12.79
C ILE A 128 1.20 -0.98 12.90
N VAL A 129 1.68 -1.58 13.98
CA VAL A 129 1.59 -3.02 14.20
C VAL A 129 0.45 -3.29 15.17
N VAL A 130 -0.51 -4.13 14.74
CA VAL A 130 -1.72 -4.42 15.50
C VAL A 130 -2.12 -5.89 15.38
N HIS A 131 -2.91 -6.39 16.33
CA HIS A 131 -3.65 -7.63 16.10
C HIS A 131 -4.88 -7.34 15.21
N PRO A 132 -5.46 -8.33 14.51
CA PRO A 132 -6.62 -8.13 13.64
C PRO A 132 -7.78 -7.43 14.31
N ARG A 133 -8.01 -7.65 15.60
CA ARG A 133 -9.06 -6.99 16.39
C ARG A 133 -8.92 -5.47 16.45
N GLU A 134 -7.69 -4.95 16.45
CA GLU A 134 -7.42 -3.51 16.51
C GLU A 134 -7.31 -2.86 15.13
N LEU A 135 -7.63 -3.58 14.04
CA LEU A 135 -7.48 -3.09 12.67
C LEU A 135 -8.28 -1.79 12.42
N ASP A 136 -9.51 -1.69 12.90
CA ASP A 136 -10.33 -0.48 12.75
C ASP A 136 -9.68 0.74 13.40
N TRP A 137 -9.06 0.56 14.55
CA TRP A 137 -8.29 1.63 15.18
C TRP A 137 -7.05 1.99 14.37
N ALA A 138 -6.32 1.01 13.86
CA ALA A 138 -5.16 1.24 13.02
C ALA A 138 -5.52 2.02 11.75
N LEU A 139 -6.64 1.67 11.09
CA LEU A 139 -7.13 2.35 9.90
C LEU A 139 -7.48 3.83 10.16
N ARG A 140 -8.09 4.13 11.32
CA ARG A 140 -8.39 5.52 11.71
C ARG A 140 -7.14 6.32 12.12
N THR A 141 -6.12 5.65 12.65
CA THR A 141 -4.88 6.27 13.15
C THR A 141 -3.85 6.47 12.04
N ALA A 142 -3.88 5.60 11.04
CA ALA A 142 -2.90 5.58 9.96
C ALA A 142 -3.11 6.73 8.98
N ARG A 143 -2.02 7.35 8.56
CA ARG A 143 -1.96 8.24 7.41
C ARG A 143 -2.00 7.40 6.11
N PRO A 144 -2.33 7.98 4.96
CA PRO A 144 -2.34 7.23 3.69
C PRO A 144 -1.02 6.51 3.37
N ALA A 145 0.12 7.12 3.70
CA ALA A 145 1.45 6.55 3.45
C ALA A 145 1.94 5.55 4.51
N ASP A 146 1.26 5.42 5.67
CA ASP A 146 1.71 4.52 6.74
C ASP A 146 1.46 3.05 6.38
N PHE A 147 2.33 2.16 6.85
CA PHE A 147 2.16 0.71 6.72
C PHE A 147 1.42 0.14 7.93
N ILE A 148 0.40 -0.67 7.69
CA ILE A 148 -0.31 -1.42 8.73
C ILE A 148 0.12 -2.87 8.64
N LEU A 149 0.70 -3.39 9.74
CA LEU A 149 1.18 -4.76 9.86
C LEU A 149 0.30 -5.52 10.85
N LEU A 150 -0.16 -6.69 10.45
CA LEU A 150 -0.92 -7.59 11.31
C LEU A 150 0.02 -8.57 12.02
N ALA A 151 -0.09 -8.62 13.34
CA ALA A 151 0.59 -9.57 14.20
C ALA A 151 -0.35 -10.71 14.61
N ALA A 152 0.19 -11.92 14.76
CA ALA A 152 -0.49 -13.04 15.40
C ALA A 152 -0.39 -12.95 16.94
N GLY A 153 -1.06 -13.87 17.65
CA GLY A 153 -1.01 -13.97 19.11
C GLY A 153 -2.08 -13.18 19.85
N GLY A 154 -2.89 -12.40 19.13
CA GLY A 154 -4.09 -11.75 19.63
C GLY A 154 -5.37 -12.35 19.04
N PRO A 155 -6.55 -11.89 19.48
CA PRO A 155 -7.82 -12.32 18.91
C PRO A 155 -8.02 -11.80 17.49
N GLY A 156 -8.74 -12.58 16.67
CA GLY A 156 -9.11 -12.27 15.30
C GLY A 156 -8.31 -13.09 14.27
N ASP A 157 -8.89 -13.21 13.09
CA ASP A 157 -8.25 -13.87 11.95
C ASP A 157 -7.38 -12.87 11.18
N ALA A 158 -6.18 -13.29 10.81
CA ALA A 158 -5.19 -12.47 10.15
C ALA A 158 -5.14 -12.71 8.63
N ASP A 159 -6.24 -13.07 7.98
CA ASP A 159 -6.27 -13.10 6.52
C ASP A 159 -6.11 -11.68 5.95
N VAL A 160 -4.83 -11.31 5.79
CA VAL A 160 -4.40 -9.97 5.37
C VAL A 160 -4.93 -9.59 3.98
N ILE A 161 -5.15 -10.58 3.11
CA ILE A 161 -5.63 -10.34 1.74
C ILE A 161 -7.10 -9.97 1.78
N THR A 162 -7.94 -10.82 2.38
CA THR A 162 -9.38 -10.56 2.51
C THR A 162 -9.66 -9.28 3.31
N LEU A 163 -8.90 -9.02 4.36
CA LEU A 163 -9.02 -7.78 5.13
C LEU A 163 -8.60 -6.56 4.30
N GLY A 164 -7.50 -6.66 3.54
CA GLY A 164 -7.03 -5.60 2.66
C GLY A 164 -8.04 -5.23 1.58
N GLU A 165 -8.62 -6.23 0.91
CA GLU A 165 -9.68 -6.05 -0.09
C GLU A 165 -10.93 -5.40 0.51
N ARG A 166 -11.38 -5.87 1.68
CA ARG A 166 -12.56 -5.33 2.38
C ARG A 166 -12.40 -3.84 2.72
N HIS A 167 -11.21 -3.42 3.13
CA HIS A 167 -10.94 -2.05 3.56
C HIS A 167 -10.34 -1.16 2.46
N GLY A 168 -10.11 -1.71 1.25
CA GLY A 168 -9.51 -0.98 0.13
C GLY A 168 -8.10 -0.44 0.45
N ARG A 169 -7.35 -1.15 1.32
CA ARG A 169 -6.02 -0.73 1.78
C ARG A 169 -5.06 -1.91 1.87
N ALA A 170 -3.82 -1.69 1.40
CA ALA A 170 -2.77 -2.67 1.57
C ALA A 170 -2.48 -2.91 3.06
N LEU A 171 -2.54 -4.17 3.48
CA LEU A 171 -2.16 -4.66 4.80
C LEU A 171 -0.99 -5.61 4.63
N PHE A 172 -0.14 -5.70 5.64
CA PHE A 172 1.06 -6.54 5.62
C PHE A 172 1.05 -7.46 6.83
N LEU A 173 1.77 -8.58 6.75
CA LEU A 173 2.02 -9.44 7.90
C LEU A 173 3.31 -9.02 8.59
N LEU A 174 3.29 -9.03 9.91
CA LEU A 174 4.52 -8.84 10.68
C LEU A 174 5.40 -10.08 10.52
N GLU A 175 6.57 -9.91 9.93
CA GLU A 175 7.56 -10.98 9.83
C GLU A 175 8.39 -11.11 11.11
N GLU A 176 8.83 -12.33 11.46
CA GLU A 176 9.63 -12.59 12.66
C GLU A 176 10.97 -11.83 12.65
N ARG A 177 11.58 -11.65 11.47
CA ARG A 177 12.81 -10.84 11.34
C ARG A 177 12.60 -9.36 11.64
N VAL A 178 11.44 -8.80 11.29
CA VAL A 178 11.08 -7.40 11.60
C VAL A 178 10.82 -7.27 13.09
N LYS A 179 10.03 -8.17 13.67
CA LYS A 179 9.78 -8.25 15.11
C LYS A 179 11.10 -8.28 15.90
N ALA A 180 12.01 -9.20 15.55
CA ALA A 180 13.29 -9.36 16.23
C ALA A 180 14.17 -8.10 16.10
N ARG A 181 14.29 -7.53 14.89
CA ARG A 181 15.12 -6.35 14.62
C ARG A 181 14.64 -5.10 15.35
N LEU A 182 13.33 -4.92 15.46
CA LEU A 182 12.73 -3.79 16.17
C LEU A 182 12.51 -4.08 17.65
N GLY A 183 12.76 -5.30 18.10
CA GLY A 183 12.50 -5.74 19.47
C GLY A 183 11.04 -5.60 19.85
N LEU A 184 10.11 -5.92 18.93
CA LEU A 184 8.67 -5.85 19.20
C LEU A 184 8.24 -6.99 20.09
N THR A 185 7.52 -6.68 21.16
CA THR A 185 7.03 -7.67 22.13
C THR A 185 5.52 -7.66 22.29
N VAL A 186 4.91 -6.50 22.09
CA VAL A 186 3.47 -6.28 22.25
C VAL A 186 2.88 -5.46 21.09
N ALA A 187 1.57 -5.61 20.88
CA ALA A 187 0.76 -4.79 19.99
C ALA A 187 -0.50 -4.31 20.75
N PRO A 188 -1.07 -3.17 20.37
CA PRO A 188 -0.68 -2.24 19.30
C PRO A 188 0.58 -1.44 19.59
N VAL A 189 1.39 -1.21 18.55
CA VAL A 189 2.56 -0.35 18.63
C VAL A 189 2.71 0.48 17.34
N ILE A 190 3.05 1.77 17.49
CA ILE A 190 3.38 2.66 16.39
C ILE A 190 4.89 2.86 16.39
N VAL A 191 5.54 2.61 15.25
CA VAL A 191 6.97 2.81 15.05
C VAL A 191 7.16 3.98 14.09
N ALA A 192 7.91 4.99 14.52
CA ALA A 192 8.24 6.16 13.71
C ALA A 192 9.74 6.47 13.83
N GLN A 193 10.33 6.99 12.77
CA GLN A 193 11.72 7.45 12.80
C GLN A 193 11.83 8.81 13.48
N ASP A 194 12.85 8.96 14.33
CA ASP A 194 13.31 10.21 14.90
C ASP A 194 14.84 10.28 14.78
N GLY A 195 15.32 11.04 13.80
CA GLY A 195 16.74 11.08 13.44
C GLY A 195 17.26 9.68 13.07
N GLN A 196 18.27 9.21 13.78
CA GLN A 196 18.88 7.89 13.57
C GLN A 196 18.32 6.79 14.50
N LYS A 197 17.14 7.00 15.06
CA LYS A 197 16.46 6.07 15.98
C LYS A 197 15.04 5.81 15.50
N LEU A 198 14.47 4.74 15.99
CA LEU A 198 13.05 4.45 15.89
C LEU A 198 12.42 4.66 17.26
N VAL A 199 11.33 5.41 17.29
CA VAL A 199 10.47 5.61 18.47
C VAL A 199 9.33 4.62 18.35
N LEU A 200 9.18 3.77 19.36
CA LEU A 200 8.12 2.78 19.48
C LEU A 200 7.13 3.24 20.54
N THR A 201 5.90 3.51 20.14
CA THR A 201 4.80 3.90 21.03
C THR A 201 3.82 2.73 21.15
N GLU A 202 3.88 2.01 22.26
CA GLU A 202 2.96 0.95 22.64
C GLU A 202 1.67 1.58 23.19
N VAL A 203 0.48 1.06 22.82
CA VAL A 203 -0.81 1.68 23.15
C VAL A 203 -1.72 0.68 23.87
N ASP A 204 -2.19 1.02 25.07
CA ASP A 204 -3.21 0.23 25.80
C ASP A 204 -4.62 0.57 25.32
N ARG A 205 -5.15 -0.23 24.41
CA ARG A 205 -6.48 -0.05 23.84
C ARG A 205 -7.63 -0.24 24.83
N ARG A 206 -7.41 -0.94 25.93
CA ARG A 206 -8.44 -1.18 26.97
C ARG A 206 -8.86 0.12 27.69
N LYS A 207 -7.93 1.07 27.80
CA LYS A 207 -8.23 2.39 28.38
C LYS A 207 -9.14 3.21 27.48
N THR A 208 -8.88 3.17 26.19
CA THR A 208 -9.62 3.96 25.18
C THR A 208 -11.07 3.48 25.05
N ASP A 209 -11.29 2.16 25.10
CA ASP A 209 -12.66 1.61 25.02
C ASP A 209 -13.48 1.96 26.26
N ARG A 210 -12.86 2.08 27.44
CA ARG A 210 -13.55 2.52 28.68
C ARG A 210 -13.94 4.00 28.67
N SER A 211 -13.19 4.86 27.99
CA SER A 211 -13.52 6.29 27.88
C SER A 211 -14.57 6.61 26.82
N ALA A 212 -14.77 5.71 25.85
CA ALA A 212 -15.79 5.86 24.81
C ALA A 212 -17.21 5.41 25.26
N VAL A 213 -17.33 4.71 26.40
CA VAL A 213 -18.59 4.21 26.98
C VAL A 213 -19.12 5.13 28.10
N ARG A 214 -18.47 6.24 28.40
CA ARG A 214 -18.95 7.28 29.31
C ARG A 214 -19.42 8.50 28.51
#